data_9b9584511bc9dba3a198800bbb89a268
#
_entry.id   9b9584511bc9dba3a198800bbb89a268
#
_cell.length_a   1.000
_cell.length_b   1.000
_cell.length_c   1.000
_cell.angle_alpha   90.00
_cell.angle_beta   90.00
_cell.angle_gamma   90.00
#
_symmetry.space_group_name_H-M   'P 1'
#
loop_
_entity.id
_entity.type
_entity.pdbx_description
1 polymer ?
#
loop_
_entity_poly.entity_id
_entity_poly.type
_entity_poly.pdbx_seq_one_letter_code
_entity_poly.pdbx_strand_id
1 'polypeptide(L)'
;MTTLGIFGTSGFAREVDDIAFALDLRTVFIARDAAERDAWGRPGEVMLEADIGSGRDMHFAIGIGDPGLRRKVAQRHGATLQFINLVHPTATFGRGQRALIDQQRGVAVCAGVRFMNSIQVGDFTVFSLNATIGHDSIVDDFVTVAPGANVSGHVHIGSACWLGTGAAINQGTAGTKLSIGANTVIGSGAVVIRDCEPGAVYAGVPARRLS
;
A
#
# COMPACT_ATOMS: atom_id res chain seq x y z
N MET A 1 -9.52 -7.37 23.65
CA MET A 1 -8.94 -6.59 22.53
C MET A 1 -8.77 -7.54 21.36
N THR A 2 -9.24 -7.18 20.19
CA THR A 2 -9.06 -7.99 18.97
C THR A 2 -7.59 -7.93 18.55
N THR A 3 -6.98 -9.09 18.25
CA THR A 3 -5.59 -9.16 17.80
C THR A 3 -5.52 -8.91 16.29
N LEU A 4 -4.53 -8.15 15.84
CA LEU A 4 -4.24 -7.93 14.43
C LEU A 4 -3.15 -8.90 13.96
N GLY A 5 -3.48 -9.77 13.00
CA GLY A 5 -2.51 -10.59 12.28
C GLY A 5 -1.90 -9.82 11.12
N ILE A 6 -0.57 -9.70 11.07
CA ILE A 6 0.15 -9.00 10.00
C ILE A 6 0.86 -10.04 9.15
N PHE A 7 0.40 -10.26 7.91
CA PHE A 7 1.06 -11.17 6.97
C PHE A 7 2.43 -10.62 6.54
N GLY A 8 3.47 -11.40 6.76
CA GLY A 8 4.87 -11.10 6.46
C GLY A 8 5.70 -10.73 7.68
N THR A 9 7.02 -10.87 7.52
CA THR A 9 8.03 -10.62 8.56
C THR A 9 9.14 -9.67 8.08
N SER A 10 8.94 -9.01 6.95
CA SER A 10 9.91 -8.10 6.33
C SER A 10 9.90 -6.69 6.95
N GLY A 11 10.69 -5.78 6.39
CA GLY A 11 10.73 -4.38 6.80
C GLY A 11 9.36 -3.71 6.81
N PHE A 12 8.58 -3.90 5.74
CA PHE A 12 7.27 -3.29 5.64
C PHE A 12 6.24 -3.87 6.64
N ALA A 13 6.36 -5.14 7.02
CA ALA A 13 5.50 -5.69 8.07
C ALA A 13 5.68 -4.96 9.42
N ARG A 14 6.91 -4.51 9.72
CA ARG A 14 7.17 -3.69 10.90
C ARG A 14 6.63 -2.28 10.79
N GLU A 15 6.67 -1.69 9.59
CA GLU A 15 6.01 -0.38 9.35
C GLU A 15 4.49 -0.47 9.54
N VAL A 16 3.89 -1.60 9.17
CA VAL A 16 2.46 -1.88 9.45
C VAL A 16 2.22 -2.07 10.95
N ASP A 17 3.14 -2.72 11.66
CA ASP A 17 3.11 -2.85 13.12
C ASP A 17 3.22 -1.49 13.82
N ASP A 18 4.05 -0.58 13.32
CA ASP A 18 4.12 0.81 13.82
C ASP A 18 2.78 1.56 13.69
N ILE A 19 2.03 1.31 12.59
CA ILE A 19 0.67 1.86 12.45
C ILE A 19 -0.25 1.25 13.50
N ALA A 20 -0.19 -0.07 13.69
CA ALA A 20 -1.00 -0.78 14.67
C ALA A 20 -0.69 -0.31 16.10
N PHE A 21 0.57 -0.13 16.44
CA PHE A 21 1.02 0.45 17.71
C PHE A 21 0.43 1.84 17.95
N ALA A 22 0.45 2.71 16.93
CA ALA A 22 -0.14 4.06 17.03
C ALA A 22 -1.68 4.03 17.17
N LEU A 23 -2.31 2.90 16.93
CA LEU A 23 -3.75 2.65 17.07
C LEU A 23 -4.10 1.81 18.32
N ASP A 24 -3.13 1.56 19.22
CA ASP A 24 -3.28 0.72 20.43
C ASP A 24 -3.78 -0.71 20.13
N LEU A 25 -3.37 -1.28 18.98
CA LEU A 25 -3.71 -2.65 18.60
C LEU A 25 -2.64 -3.63 19.06
N ARG A 26 -3.05 -4.80 19.57
CA ARG A 26 -2.15 -5.93 19.78
C ARG A 26 -1.90 -6.64 18.45
N THR A 27 -0.65 -6.94 18.14
CA THR A 27 -0.23 -7.55 16.87
C THR A 27 0.38 -8.95 17.06
N VAL A 28 0.29 -9.76 16.00
CA VAL A 28 1.05 -10.97 15.78
C VAL A 28 1.48 -11.02 14.31
N PHE A 29 2.74 -11.32 14.05
CA PHE A 29 3.22 -11.49 12.70
C PHE A 29 2.88 -12.88 12.17
N ILE A 30 2.57 -12.97 10.88
CA ILE A 30 2.21 -14.23 10.21
C ILE A 30 3.32 -14.58 9.23
N ALA A 31 4.10 -15.60 9.57
CA ALA A 31 5.13 -16.16 8.71
C ALA A 31 4.52 -17.20 7.77
N ARG A 32 4.96 -17.18 6.51
CA ARG A 32 4.53 -18.13 5.49
C ARG A 32 4.90 -19.57 5.86
N ASP A 33 6.08 -19.76 6.45
CA ASP A 33 6.64 -21.06 6.79
C ASP A 33 7.58 -20.98 8.02
N ALA A 34 8.03 -22.13 8.49
CA ALA A 34 8.92 -22.23 9.65
C ALA A 34 10.27 -21.50 9.43
N ALA A 35 10.81 -21.54 8.23
CA ALA A 35 12.08 -20.88 7.93
C ALA A 35 11.96 -19.35 8.05
N GLU A 36 10.86 -18.76 7.58
CA GLU A 36 10.56 -17.34 7.74
C GLU A 36 10.34 -16.98 9.22
N ARG A 37 9.60 -17.81 9.98
CA ARG A 37 9.40 -17.61 11.42
C ARG A 37 10.72 -17.66 12.18
N ASP A 38 11.55 -18.67 11.93
CA ASP A 38 12.80 -18.88 12.66
C ASP A 38 13.86 -17.81 12.31
N ALA A 39 13.77 -17.23 11.13
CA ALA A 39 14.59 -16.09 10.70
C ALA A 39 14.17 -14.74 11.33
N TRP A 40 13.04 -14.68 12.03
CA TRP A 40 12.53 -13.42 12.59
C TRP A 40 13.52 -12.75 13.56
N GLY A 41 14.08 -13.50 14.52
CA GLY A 41 15.18 -13.09 15.40
C GLY A 41 14.95 -11.77 16.17
N ARG A 42 13.72 -11.34 16.38
CA ARG A 42 13.34 -10.06 16.99
C ARG A 42 12.24 -10.26 18.04
N PRO A 43 12.01 -9.29 18.95
CA PRO A 43 10.82 -9.28 19.80
C PRO A 43 9.54 -9.25 18.96
N GLY A 44 8.48 -9.85 19.47
CA GLY A 44 7.19 -9.95 18.84
C GLY A 44 6.74 -11.38 18.63
N GLU A 45 5.45 -11.58 18.66
CA GLU A 45 4.84 -12.90 18.48
C GLU A 45 4.75 -13.22 16.99
N VAL A 46 5.18 -14.42 16.61
CA VAL A 46 5.09 -14.89 15.22
C VAL A 46 4.38 -16.24 15.19
N MET A 47 3.30 -16.32 14.40
CA MET A 47 2.59 -17.56 14.11
C MET A 47 2.79 -17.99 12.66
N LEU A 48 2.58 -19.26 12.35
CA LEU A 48 2.59 -19.74 10.97
C LEU A 48 1.25 -19.45 10.29
N GLU A 49 1.29 -19.17 8.98
CA GLU A 49 0.08 -19.00 8.16
C GLU A 49 -0.85 -20.22 8.26
N ALA A 50 -0.28 -21.43 8.38
CA ALA A 50 -1.04 -22.67 8.54
C ALA A 50 -1.81 -22.75 9.89
N ASP A 51 -1.40 -21.99 10.90
CA ASP A 51 -1.96 -22.06 12.26
C ASP A 51 -3.08 -21.01 12.48
N ILE A 52 -3.41 -20.18 11.48
CA ILE A 52 -4.44 -19.12 11.60
C ILE A 52 -5.82 -19.71 11.96
N GLY A 53 -6.10 -20.96 11.59
CA GLY A 53 -7.40 -21.58 11.82
C GLY A 53 -8.54 -20.85 11.07
N SER A 54 -9.67 -20.62 11.77
CA SER A 54 -10.81 -19.90 11.17
C SER A 54 -10.60 -18.38 11.08
N GLY A 55 -9.61 -17.82 11.81
CA GLY A 55 -9.34 -16.38 11.89
C GLY A 55 -10.48 -15.52 12.47
N ARG A 56 -11.51 -16.13 13.05
CA ARG A 56 -12.75 -15.40 13.46
C ARG A 56 -12.54 -14.37 14.55
N ASP A 57 -11.54 -14.56 15.40
CA ASP A 57 -11.27 -13.70 16.55
C ASP A 57 -10.14 -12.69 16.28
N MET A 58 -9.73 -12.57 15.02
CA MET A 58 -8.64 -11.71 14.60
C MET A 58 -9.06 -10.82 13.42
N HIS A 59 -8.45 -9.64 13.36
CA HIS A 59 -8.39 -8.84 12.15
C HIS A 59 -7.05 -9.05 11.44
N PHE A 60 -6.95 -8.72 10.16
CA PHE A 60 -5.76 -8.97 9.39
C PHE A 60 -5.31 -7.74 8.59
N ALA A 61 -3.99 -7.63 8.39
CA ALA A 61 -3.37 -6.71 7.45
C ALA A 61 -2.25 -7.41 6.68
N ILE A 62 -1.87 -6.87 5.53
CA ILE A 62 -0.78 -7.44 4.73
C ILE A 62 0.43 -6.51 4.79
N GLY A 63 1.46 -6.92 5.53
CA GLY A 63 2.74 -6.24 5.68
C GLY A 63 3.74 -6.58 4.56
N ILE A 64 3.28 -6.67 3.32
CA ILE A 64 4.09 -7.04 2.15
C ILE A 64 4.03 -5.89 1.15
N GLY A 65 5.17 -5.23 0.90
CA GLY A 65 5.26 -4.09 -0.01
C GLY A 65 5.10 -4.48 -1.48
N ASP A 66 5.56 -5.68 -1.87
CA ASP A 66 5.43 -6.16 -3.25
C ASP A 66 3.96 -6.36 -3.66
N PRO A 67 3.47 -5.68 -4.72
CA PRO A 67 2.07 -5.77 -5.15
C PRO A 67 1.63 -7.18 -5.55
N GLY A 68 2.51 -7.93 -6.21
CA GLY A 68 2.22 -9.28 -6.69
C GLY A 68 2.10 -10.29 -5.54
N LEU A 69 3.00 -10.22 -4.57
CA LEU A 69 2.94 -11.06 -3.36
C LEU A 69 1.74 -10.68 -2.49
N ARG A 70 1.45 -9.39 -2.32
CA ARG A 70 0.28 -8.90 -1.59
C ARG A 70 -1.02 -9.39 -2.21
N ARG A 71 -1.12 -9.36 -3.55
CA ARG A 71 -2.26 -9.90 -4.30
C ARG A 71 -2.44 -11.41 -4.05
N LYS A 72 -1.36 -12.20 -4.03
CA LYS A 72 -1.44 -13.64 -3.74
C LYS A 72 -2.02 -13.93 -2.36
N VAL A 73 -1.60 -13.20 -1.33
CA VAL A 73 -2.16 -13.34 0.04
C VAL A 73 -3.65 -12.96 0.04
N ALA A 74 -4.00 -11.82 -0.56
CA ALA A 74 -5.39 -11.38 -0.65
C ALA A 74 -6.29 -12.37 -1.40
N GLN A 75 -5.80 -12.96 -2.49
CA GLN A 75 -6.54 -14.00 -3.23
C GLN A 75 -6.73 -15.28 -2.42
N ARG A 76 -5.72 -15.69 -1.65
CA ARG A 76 -5.78 -16.92 -0.84
C ARG A 76 -6.74 -16.78 0.34
N HIS A 77 -6.75 -15.64 0.99
CA HIS A 77 -7.42 -15.44 2.29
C HIS A 77 -8.59 -14.46 2.26
N GLY A 78 -8.74 -13.67 1.21
CA GLY A 78 -9.69 -12.55 1.17
C GLY A 78 -11.16 -12.93 1.28
N ALA A 79 -11.52 -14.19 1.01
CA ALA A 79 -12.88 -14.71 1.18
C ALA A 79 -13.17 -15.18 2.61
N THR A 80 -12.14 -15.48 3.42
CA THR A 80 -12.27 -16.12 4.72
C THR A 80 -11.81 -15.26 5.88
N LEU A 81 -10.84 -14.39 5.68
CA LEU A 81 -10.27 -13.52 6.71
C LEU A 81 -10.73 -12.08 6.57
N GLN A 82 -10.92 -11.42 7.71
CA GLN A 82 -11.33 -10.01 7.76
C GLN A 82 -10.12 -9.08 7.67
N PHE A 83 -9.80 -8.60 6.47
CA PHE A 83 -8.78 -7.57 6.28
C PHE A 83 -9.35 -6.19 6.59
N ILE A 84 -8.66 -5.45 7.46
CA ILE A 84 -9.03 -4.08 7.85
C ILE A 84 -8.10 -3.05 7.23
N ASN A 85 -8.58 -1.82 7.14
CA ASN A 85 -7.75 -0.67 6.78
C ASN A 85 -6.97 -0.20 8.01
N LEU A 86 -5.68 0.04 7.84
CA LEU A 86 -4.82 0.61 8.86
C LEU A 86 -4.40 2.02 8.43
N VAL A 87 -4.75 3.02 9.21
CA VAL A 87 -4.46 4.41 8.89
C VAL A 87 -3.81 5.07 10.09
N HIS A 88 -2.52 5.43 9.93
CA HIS A 88 -1.76 6.08 10.99
C HIS A 88 -2.41 7.42 11.40
N PRO A 89 -2.49 7.76 12.70
CA PRO A 89 -3.16 8.98 13.18
C PRO A 89 -2.61 10.29 12.62
N THR A 90 -1.36 10.31 12.17
CA THR A 90 -0.75 11.51 11.55
C THR A 90 -1.01 11.65 10.05
N ALA A 91 -1.70 10.69 9.42
CA ALA A 91 -2.15 10.87 8.04
C ALA A 91 -3.21 11.96 7.96
N THR A 92 -3.18 12.78 6.90
CA THR A 92 -4.13 13.88 6.72
C THR A 92 -4.95 13.72 5.45
N PHE A 93 -6.20 14.21 5.50
CA PHE A 93 -7.18 13.98 4.45
C PHE A 93 -7.91 15.27 4.10
N GLY A 94 -8.13 15.50 2.81
CA GLY A 94 -9.08 16.50 2.35
C GLY A 94 -10.51 16.17 2.82
N ARG A 95 -11.41 17.14 2.70
CA ARG A 95 -12.80 16.99 3.18
C ARG A 95 -13.47 15.75 2.54
N GLY A 96 -13.99 14.85 3.38
CA GLY A 96 -14.69 13.64 2.98
C GLY A 96 -13.78 12.50 2.49
N GLN A 97 -12.49 12.73 2.27
CA GLN A 97 -11.59 11.73 1.68
C GLN A 97 -11.37 10.51 2.59
N ARG A 98 -11.33 10.69 3.90
CA ARG A 98 -11.18 9.58 4.85
C ARG A 98 -12.30 8.55 4.68
N ALA A 99 -13.54 8.99 4.55
CA ALA A 99 -14.69 8.10 4.39
C ALA A 99 -14.64 7.26 3.10
N LEU A 100 -14.00 7.75 2.04
CA LEU A 100 -13.79 6.98 0.81
C LEU A 100 -12.78 5.85 1.02
N ILE A 101 -11.72 6.09 1.81
CA ILE A 101 -10.74 5.04 2.16
C ILE A 101 -11.36 4.00 3.08
N ASP A 102 -12.20 4.42 4.03
CA ASP A 102 -12.85 3.50 4.98
C ASP A 102 -13.82 2.51 4.30
N GLN A 103 -14.26 2.79 3.07
CA GLN A 103 -15.07 1.88 2.25
C GLN A 103 -14.25 0.78 1.56
N GLN A 104 -12.93 0.90 1.55
CA GLN A 104 -12.03 -0.07 0.95
C GLN A 104 -11.60 -1.13 1.97
N ARG A 105 -10.82 -2.11 1.53
CA ARG A 105 -10.36 -3.23 2.33
C ARG A 105 -8.84 -3.39 2.25
N GLY A 106 -8.20 -3.57 3.42
CA GLY A 106 -6.79 -3.91 3.50
C GLY A 106 -5.83 -2.79 3.08
N VAL A 107 -6.30 -1.54 3.06
CA VAL A 107 -5.46 -0.37 2.75
C VAL A 107 -4.55 -0.06 3.95
N ALA A 108 -3.25 0.14 3.68
CA ALA A 108 -2.28 0.58 4.67
C ALA A 108 -1.82 2.02 4.37
N VAL A 109 -2.01 2.91 5.34
CA VAL A 109 -1.61 4.32 5.23
C VAL A 109 -0.65 4.64 6.36
N CYS A 110 0.63 4.83 6.03
CA CYS A 110 1.70 5.11 7.00
C CYS A 110 1.67 6.56 7.50
N ALA A 111 2.56 6.85 8.46
CA ALA A 111 2.69 8.17 9.05
C ALA A 111 3.01 9.26 8.01
N GLY A 112 2.41 10.43 8.19
CA GLY A 112 2.67 11.61 7.38
C GLY A 112 2.11 11.59 5.95
N VAL A 113 1.39 10.55 5.55
CA VAL A 113 0.72 10.50 4.23
C VAL A 113 -0.33 11.60 4.14
N ARG A 114 -0.42 12.24 2.97
CA ARG A 114 -1.37 13.34 2.73
C ARG A 114 -2.22 13.06 1.51
N PHE A 115 -3.51 12.99 1.73
CA PHE A 115 -4.50 12.92 0.65
C PHE A 115 -5.19 14.28 0.48
N MET A 116 -5.28 14.73 -0.76
CA MET A 116 -6.18 15.83 -1.07
C MET A 116 -7.63 15.33 -1.12
N ASN A 117 -8.46 15.81 -2.00
CA ASN A 117 -9.87 15.43 -2.08
C ASN A 117 -10.21 14.79 -3.43
N SER A 118 -11.37 14.12 -3.48
CA SER A 118 -11.89 13.47 -4.70
C SER A 118 -10.96 12.37 -5.25
N ILE A 119 -10.27 11.64 -4.37
CA ILE A 119 -9.35 10.56 -4.75
C ILE A 119 -10.07 9.23 -4.58
N GLN A 120 -10.09 8.43 -5.64
CA GLN A 120 -10.54 7.04 -5.57
C GLN A 120 -9.34 6.15 -5.20
N VAL A 121 -9.52 5.24 -4.26
CA VAL A 121 -8.48 4.32 -3.80
C VAL A 121 -9.05 2.91 -3.88
N GLY A 122 -8.29 2.00 -4.45
CA GLY A 122 -8.63 0.59 -4.54
C GLY A 122 -8.21 -0.22 -3.30
N ASP A 123 -8.64 -1.48 -3.27
CA ASP A 123 -8.35 -2.43 -2.20
C ASP A 123 -6.86 -2.76 -2.11
N PHE A 124 -6.41 -3.08 -0.90
CA PHE A 124 -5.04 -3.55 -0.62
C PHE A 124 -3.94 -2.62 -1.13
N THR A 125 -4.20 -1.32 -1.18
CA THR A 125 -3.23 -0.31 -1.58
C THR A 125 -2.36 0.10 -0.40
N VAL A 126 -1.10 0.40 -0.66
CA VAL A 126 -0.12 0.83 0.33
C VAL A 126 0.32 2.26 0.03
N PHE A 127 0.22 3.12 1.02
CA PHE A 127 0.78 4.47 1.02
C PHE A 127 1.83 4.56 2.12
N SER A 128 3.10 4.56 1.73
CA SER A 128 4.22 4.60 2.67
C SER A 128 4.50 6.02 3.17
N LEU A 129 5.42 6.11 4.13
CA LEU A 129 5.75 7.32 4.90
C LEU A 129 5.85 8.58 4.02
N ASN A 130 5.13 9.63 4.41
CA ASN A 130 5.16 10.96 3.78
C ASN A 130 4.79 10.99 2.28
N ALA A 131 4.14 9.97 1.74
CA ALA A 131 3.61 10.02 0.38
C ALA A 131 2.48 11.06 0.26
N THR A 132 2.34 11.69 -0.91
CA THR A 132 1.28 12.67 -1.17
C THR A 132 0.47 12.29 -2.39
N ILE A 133 -0.87 12.40 -2.29
CA ILE A 133 -1.78 12.08 -3.39
C ILE A 133 -2.63 13.31 -3.70
N GLY A 134 -2.50 13.80 -4.93
CA GLY A 134 -3.19 14.97 -5.45
C GLY A 134 -4.66 14.71 -5.76
N HIS A 135 -5.43 15.79 -5.85
CA HIS A 135 -6.88 15.78 -6.07
C HIS A 135 -7.28 15.09 -7.37
N ASP A 136 -8.52 14.56 -7.42
CA ASP A 136 -9.14 13.97 -8.61
C ASP A 136 -8.34 12.80 -9.22
N SER A 137 -7.48 12.16 -8.42
CA SER A 137 -6.68 11.02 -8.84
C SER A 137 -7.43 9.70 -8.60
N ILE A 138 -7.02 8.67 -9.35
CA ILE A 138 -7.51 7.31 -9.21
C ILE A 138 -6.29 6.42 -8.92
N VAL A 139 -6.36 5.64 -7.86
CA VAL A 139 -5.35 4.66 -7.48
C VAL A 139 -6.06 3.31 -7.43
N ASP A 140 -5.77 2.44 -8.38
CA ASP A 140 -6.40 1.12 -8.47
C ASP A 140 -5.88 0.17 -7.37
N ASP A 141 -6.41 -1.06 -7.36
CA ASP A 141 -6.07 -2.07 -6.35
C ASP A 141 -4.57 -2.44 -6.35
N PHE A 142 -4.07 -2.83 -5.20
CA PHE A 142 -2.71 -3.34 -5.00
C PHE A 142 -1.58 -2.38 -5.36
N VAL A 143 -1.82 -1.11 -5.56
CA VAL A 143 -0.76 -0.13 -5.81
C VAL A 143 0.12 0.03 -4.56
N THR A 144 1.42 0.21 -4.75
CA THR A 144 2.37 0.63 -3.71
C THR A 144 2.92 2.00 -4.05
N VAL A 145 2.65 2.97 -3.19
CA VAL A 145 3.24 4.31 -3.22
C VAL A 145 4.32 4.36 -2.15
N ALA A 146 5.59 4.27 -2.57
CA ALA A 146 6.74 4.18 -1.68
C ALA A 146 7.02 5.51 -0.92
N PRO A 147 7.90 5.51 0.10
CA PRO A 147 8.15 6.69 0.93
C PRO A 147 8.47 7.95 0.13
N GLY A 148 7.81 9.05 0.48
CA GLY A 148 8.05 10.36 -0.13
C GLY A 148 7.68 10.48 -1.61
N ALA A 149 7.03 9.50 -2.21
CA ALA A 149 6.54 9.63 -3.58
C ALA A 149 5.39 10.64 -3.63
N ASN A 150 5.39 11.50 -4.65
CA ASN A 150 4.46 12.59 -4.80
C ASN A 150 3.65 12.45 -6.09
N VAL A 151 2.36 12.26 -5.94
CA VAL A 151 1.41 12.18 -7.05
C VAL A 151 0.64 13.50 -7.12
N SER A 152 0.74 14.20 -8.23
CA SER A 152 -0.02 15.44 -8.47
C SER A 152 -1.50 15.15 -8.78
N GLY A 153 -2.29 16.18 -9.03
CA GLY A 153 -3.72 16.02 -9.35
C GLY A 153 -3.99 15.38 -10.72
N HIS A 154 -5.18 14.81 -10.88
CA HIS A 154 -5.63 14.21 -12.13
C HIS A 154 -4.70 13.12 -12.68
N VAL A 155 -4.26 12.19 -11.83
CA VAL A 155 -3.45 11.04 -12.21
C VAL A 155 -4.27 9.76 -12.05
N HIS A 156 -4.11 8.82 -12.99
CA HIS A 156 -4.63 7.45 -12.85
C HIS A 156 -3.46 6.47 -12.74
N ILE A 157 -3.41 5.74 -11.63
CA ILE A 157 -2.41 4.72 -11.37
C ILE A 157 -3.08 3.36 -11.42
N GLY A 158 -2.75 2.60 -12.46
CA GLY A 158 -3.31 1.27 -12.70
C GLY A 158 -2.91 0.24 -11.64
N SER A 159 -3.67 -0.85 -11.58
CA SER A 159 -3.51 -1.89 -10.56
C SER A 159 -2.09 -2.44 -10.48
N ALA A 160 -1.65 -2.74 -9.25
CA ALA A 160 -0.36 -3.34 -8.95
C ALA A 160 0.86 -2.55 -9.44
N CYS A 161 0.74 -1.26 -9.64
CA CYS A 161 1.89 -0.39 -9.87
C CYS A 161 2.74 -0.24 -8.60
N TRP A 162 4.03 -0.03 -8.83
CA TRP A 162 5.00 0.37 -7.81
C TRP A 162 5.53 1.76 -8.13
N LEU A 163 5.23 2.75 -7.29
CA LEU A 163 5.86 4.07 -7.37
C LEU A 163 7.02 4.13 -6.37
N GLY A 164 8.24 4.21 -6.90
CA GLY A 164 9.48 4.19 -6.10
C GLY A 164 9.65 5.38 -5.18
N THR A 165 10.50 5.22 -4.18
CA THR A 165 10.82 6.24 -3.16
C THR A 165 11.16 7.58 -3.82
N GLY A 166 10.49 8.65 -3.40
CA GLY A 166 10.73 10.01 -3.90
C GLY A 166 10.35 10.23 -5.37
N ALA A 167 9.65 9.31 -6.03
CA ALA A 167 9.16 9.53 -7.39
C ALA A 167 8.18 10.71 -7.42
N ALA A 168 8.21 11.50 -8.49
CA ALA A 168 7.29 12.61 -8.72
C ALA A 168 6.47 12.36 -10.00
N ILE A 169 5.15 12.36 -9.86
CA ILE A 169 4.23 12.17 -10.98
C ILE A 169 3.57 13.51 -11.28
N ASN A 170 3.80 14.03 -12.48
CA ASN A 170 3.24 15.29 -12.90
C ASN A 170 1.72 15.25 -12.98
N GLN A 171 1.14 16.45 -12.94
CA GLN A 171 -0.30 16.63 -13.02
C GLN A 171 -0.84 16.33 -14.42
N GLY A 172 -1.96 15.61 -14.46
CA GLY A 172 -2.83 15.53 -15.64
C GLY A 172 -3.72 16.78 -15.77
N THR A 173 -4.81 16.69 -16.52
CA THR A 173 -5.82 17.74 -16.65
C THR A 173 -7.20 17.21 -16.28
N ALA A 174 -8.16 18.11 -16.08
CA ALA A 174 -9.54 17.71 -15.81
C ALA A 174 -10.15 16.87 -16.95
N GLY A 175 -9.73 17.10 -18.19
CA GLY A 175 -10.20 16.35 -19.37
C GLY A 175 -9.39 15.08 -19.67
N THR A 176 -8.13 15.00 -19.20
CA THR A 176 -7.25 13.88 -19.51
C THR A 176 -6.29 13.64 -18.34
N LYS A 177 -6.51 12.55 -17.61
CA LYS A 177 -5.59 12.15 -16.54
C LYS A 177 -4.25 11.69 -17.13
N LEU A 178 -3.13 12.03 -16.46
CA LEU A 178 -1.87 11.35 -16.71
C LEU A 178 -2.01 9.90 -16.24
N SER A 179 -1.70 8.94 -17.09
CA SER A 179 -1.98 7.52 -16.83
C SER A 179 -0.69 6.71 -16.64
N ILE A 180 -0.63 5.94 -15.57
CA ILE A 180 0.39 4.91 -15.34
C ILE A 180 -0.31 3.55 -15.48
N GLY A 181 0.03 2.82 -16.54
CA GLY A 181 -0.60 1.54 -16.86
C GLY A 181 -0.36 0.49 -15.76
N ALA A 182 -1.25 -0.49 -15.66
CA ALA A 182 -1.19 -1.53 -14.63
C ALA A 182 0.16 -2.30 -14.63
N ASN A 183 0.61 -2.76 -13.46
CA ASN A 183 1.87 -3.49 -13.25
C ASN A 183 3.14 -2.70 -13.65
N THR A 184 3.05 -1.39 -13.79
CA THR A 184 4.21 -0.53 -14.10
C THR A 184 5.03 -0.26 -12.84
N VAL A 185 6.34 -0.23 -13.01
CA VAL A 185 7.30 0.17 -11.98
C VAL A 185 7.88 1.54 -12.33
N ILE A 186 7.69 2.49 -11.44
CA ILE A 186 8.36 3.79 -11.48
C ILE A 186 9.54 3.75 -10.51
N GLY A 187 10.74 3.93 -11.01
CA GLY A 187 11.99 3.89 -10.23
C GLY A 187 12.06 5.02 -9.21
N SER A 188 12.86 4.83 -8.16
CA SER A 188 13.09 5.84 -7.12
C SER A 188 13.63 7.14 -7.71
N GLY A 189 13.10 8.28 -7.26
CA GLY A 189 13.48 9.62 -7.73
C GLY A 189 13.10 9.93 -9.19
N ALA A 190 12.36 9.07 -9.87
CA ALA A 190 11.94 9.33 -11.24
C ALA A 190 10.90 10.45 -11.32
N VAL A 191 10.94 11.25 -12.40
CA VAL A 191 9.96 12.30 -12.68
C VAL A 191 9.14 11.94 -13.90
N VAL A 192 7.92 11.48 -13.69
CA VAL A 192 6.98 11.09 -14.74
C VAL A 192 6.25 12.32 -15.26
N ILE A 193 6.40 12.61 -16.56
CA ILE A 193 5.82 13.80 -17.22
C ILE A 193 4.83 13.44 -18.35
N ARG A 194 4.60 12.16 -18.60
CA ARG A 194 3.69 11.63 -19.64
C ARG A 194 3.23 10.24 -19.25
N ASP A 195 2.25 9.71 -19.96
CA ASP A 195 1.71 8.38 -19.75
C ASP A 195 2.80 7.29 -19.79
N CYS A 196 2.61 6.26 -18.97
CA CYS A 196 3.45 5.09 -18.89
C CYS A 196 2.66 3.85 -19.31
N GLU A 197 3.23 3.03 -20.19
CA GLU A 197 2.61 1.80 -20.67
C GLU A 197 2.52 0.73 -19.58
N PRO A 198 1.51 -0.16 -19.63
CA PRO A 198 1.39 -1.25 -18.66
C PRO A 198 2.60 -2.20 -18.68
N GLY A 199 2.96 -2.72 -17.51
CA GLY A 199 3.99 -3.74 -17.34
C GLY A 199 5.42 -3.27 -17.59
N ALA A 200 5.63 -1.98 -17.79
CA ALA A 200 6.95 -1.41 -18.11
C ALA A 200 7.66 -0.85 -16.87
N VAL A 201 8.96 -0.66 -16.98
CA VAL A 201 9.81 0.00 -15.98
C VAL A 201 10.23 1.36 -16.49
N TYR A 202 9.99 2.41 -15.71
CA TYR A 202 10.40 3.78 -16.02
C TYR A 202 11.32 4.33 -14.94
N ALA A 203 12.40 5.02 -15.32
CA ALA A 203 13.30 5.69 -14.39
C ALA A 203 13.92 6.96 -15.00
N GLY A 204 14.51 7.78 -14.13
CA GLY A 204 15.24 9.00 -14.51
C GLY A 204 14.41 10.29 -14.47
N VAL A 205 15.07 11.42 -14.82
CA VAL A 205 14.50 12.79 -14.82
C VAL A 205 14.82 13.43 -16.19
N PRO A 206 13.82 13.53 -17.08
CA PRO A 206 12.48 12.95 -16.99
C PRO A 206 12.51 11.42 -17.12
N ALA A 207 11.48 10.74 -16.59
CA ALA A 207 11.39 9.29 -16.65
C ALA A 207 11.33 8.78 -18.10
N ARG A 208 12.08 7.70 -18.38
CA ARG A 208 12.09 7.00 -19.65
C ARG A 208 11.89 5.51 -19.41
N ARG A 209 11.25 4.85 -20.36
CA ARG A 209 11.10 3.39 -20.34
C ARG A 209 12.46 2.73 -20.41
N LEU A 210 12.72 1.78 -19.52
CA LEU A 210 13.93 0.96 -19.47
C LEU A 210 13.69 -0.44 -20.06
N SER A 211 12.50 -0.99 -19.86
CA SER A 211 12.05 -2.30 -20.33
C SER A 211 10.52 -2.33 -20.46
#